data_acc23f1c940bac05eab6ffdb3926a11d
#
_entry.id   acc23f1c940bac05eab6ffdb3926a11d
#
_cell.length_a   1.000
_cell.length_b   1.000
_cell.length_c   1.000
_cell.angle_alpha   90.00
_cell.angle_beta   90.00
_cell.angle_gamma   90.00
#
_symmetry.space_group_name_H-M   'P 1'
#
loop_
_entity.id
_entity.type
_entity.pdbx_description
1 polymer ?
#
loop_
_entity_poly.entity_id
_entity_poly.type
_entity_poly.pdbx_seq_one_letter_code
_entity_poly.pdbx_strand_id
1 'polypeptide(L)'
;MKNDLISVALNDIFKTSQNHDVKTCFTLSAAFWILQSQVQTLFGTVGMHAGKTLPLLASVGILSTAATSAASFFVADNVIPDRRLKKKSTQYQRSDNIVKILLSVCTFCLFERRLLQTCFPSSLLTVGVYAHSRGSIASTSEIATAAQRTRIQYFGKRFGCHHCGNRQMLARKTLGLNFIADHMPPTKIVKDMNSEWWRKLLSVKIGQRLYPQCQKCFQLQGMAVKNMIHKPIFHFTPRLQHLAPAVAFLIMKDDELRESLILKVKPITAFIENIC
;
A
#
# COMPACT_ATOMS: atom_id res chain seq x y z
N MET A 1 -33.43 11.24 -8.26
CA MET A 1 -33.37 10.65 -6.90
C MET A 1 -32.00 10.14 -6.45
N LYS A 2 -31.22 9.35 -7.21
CA LYS A 2 -29.87 8.92 -6.74
C LYS A 2 -28.82 10.02 -6.76
N ASN A 3 -28.89 10.96 -7.68
CA ASN A 3 -27.92 12.07 -7.77
C ASN A 3 -28.15 13.13 -6.67
N ASP A 4 -29.39 13.26 -6.20
CA ASP A 4 -29.74 14.23 -5.16
C ASP A 4 -29.23 13.78 -3.78
N LEU A 5 -29.25 12.48 -3.48
CA LEU A 5 -28.72 11.92 -2.24
C LEU A 5 -27.20 12.10 -2.14
N ILE A 6 -26.47 11.97 -3.26
CA ILE A 6 -25.02 12.17 -3.29
C ILE A 6 -24.68 13.66 -3.14
N SER A 7 -25.45 14.55 -3.76
CA SER A 7 -25.23 16.00 -3.63
C SER A 7 -25.56 16.52 -2.23
N VAL A 8 -26.61 15.99 -1.60
CA VAL A 8 -26.96 16.31 -0.20
C VAL A 8 -25.88 15.78 0.75
N ALA A 9 -25.44 14.53 0.59
CA ALA A 9 -24.36 13.95 1.40
C ALA A 9 -23.04 14.71 1.23
N LEU A 10 -22.69 15.12 0.00
CA LEU A 10 -21.50 15.95 -0.25
C LEU A 10 -21.64 17.34 0.37
N ASN A 11 -22.80 17.99 0.27
CA ASN A 11 -23.04 19.28 0.90
C ASN A 11 -23.01 19.20 2.44
N ASP A 12 -23.50 18.12 3.03
CA ASP A 12 -23.41 17.89 4.47
C ASP A 12 -21.97 17.61 4.90
N ILE A 13 -21.20 16.84 4.12
CA ILE A 13 -19.76 16.65 4.35
C ILE A 13 -19.02 17.99 4.20
N PHE A 14 -19.34 18.82 3.21
CA PHE A 14 -18.72 20.14 3.04
C PHE A 14 -19.16 21.14 4.13
N LYS A 15 -20.38 21.10 4.64
CA LYS A 15 -20.81 21.88 5.80
C LYS A 15 -20.12 21.41 7.08
N THR A 16 -20.01 20.10 7.29
CA THR A 16 -19.27 19.52 8.42
C THR A 16 -17.76 19.79 8.29
N SER A 17 -17.24 20.04 7.09
CA SER A 17 -15.84 20.39 6.83
C SER A 17 -15.41 21.78 7.40
N GLN A 18 -16.32 22.54 7.98
CA GLN A 18 -15.95 23.69 8.82
C GLN A 18 -15.36 23.24 10.17
N ASN A 19 -15.55 21.98 10.56
CA ASN A 19 -14.92 21.44 11.76
C ASN A 19 -13.40 21.29 11.53
N HIS A 20 -12.62 21.89 12.41
CA HIS A 20 -11.13 21.84 12.41
C HIS A 20 -10.60 20.39 12.27
N ASP A 21 -11.24 19.44 12.91
CA ASP A 21 -10.79 18.04 12.90
C ASP A 21 -10.93 17.36 11.55
N VAL A 22 -12.04 17.62 10.83
CA VAL A 22 -12.25 17.07 9.50
C VAL A 22 -11.23 17.64 8.52
N LYS A 23 -10.93 18.94 8.61
CA LYS A 23 -9.87 19.57 7.81
C LYS A 23 -8.51 18.98 8.12
N THR A 24 -8.20 18.77 9.39
CA THR A 24 -6.93 18.17 9.83
C THR A 24 -6.81 16.73 9.33
N CYS A 25 -7.83 15.90 9.49
CA CYS A 25 -7.84 14.51 8.99
C CYS A 25 -7.66 14.45 7.47
N PHE A 26 -8.35 15.32 6.73
CA PHE A 26 -8.20 15.39 5.27
C PHE A 26 -6.78 15.81 4.86
N THR A 27 -6.24 16.86 5.49
CA THR A 27 -4.88 17.34 5.21
C THR A 27 -3.84 16.28 5.53
N LEU A 28 -3.95 15.60 6.68
CA LEU A 28 -3.06 14.49 7.05
C LEU A 28 -3.09 13.36 6.03
N SER A 29 -4.29 12.94 5.63
CA SER A 29 -4.46 11.84 4.67
C SER A 29 -3.94 12.19 3.28
N ALA A 30 -4.21 13.40 2.81
CA ALA A 30 -3.75 13.90 1.52
C ALA A 30 -2.22 14.07 1.50
N ALA A 31 -1.64 14.71 2.52
CA ALA A 31 -0.20 14.88 2.64
C ALA A 31 0.52 13.52 2.71
N PHE A 32 0.02 12.60 3.53
CA PHE A 32 0.59 11.26 3.64
C PHE A 32 0.55 10.50 2.31
N TRP A 33 -0.59 10.53 1.61
CA TRP A 33 -0.71 9.91 0.29
C TRP A 33 0.26 10.49 -0.74
N ILE A 34 0.39 11.82 -0.81
CA ILE A 34 1.31 12.50 -1.74
C ILE A 34 2.76 12.12 -1.40
N LEU A 35 3.16 12.23 -0.13
CA LEU A 35 4.51 11.90 0.33
C LEU A 35 4.85 10.43 0.10
N GLN A 36 3.93 9.52 0.39
CA GLN A 36 4.10 8.09 0.13
C GLN A 36 4.27 7.80 -1.35
N SER A 37 3.57 8.53 -2.23
CA SER A 37 3.70 8.42 -3.68
C SER A 37 5.10 8.89 -4.16
N GLN A 38 5.65 9.95 -3.57
CA GLN A 38 7.01 10.43 -3.86
C GLN A 38 8.07 9.42 -3.40
N VAL A 39 7.93 8.89 -2.20
CA VAL A 39 8.82 7.83 -1.67
C VAL A 39 8.80 6.60 -2.58
N GLN A 40 7.64 6.20 -3.06
CA GLN A 40 7.51 5.09 -4.00
C GLN A 40 8.24 5.36 -5.31
N THR A 41 8.15 6.61 -5.83
CA THR A 41 8.90 7.04 -7.01
C THR A 41 10.41 6.95 -6.77
N LEU A 42 10.90 7.45 -5.64
CA LEU A 42 12.30 7.35 -5.26
C LEU A 42 12.77 5.89 -5.19
N PHE A 43 12.00 5.01 -4.55
CA PHE A 43 12.35 3.58 -4.52
C PHE A 43 12.41 2.97 -5.92
N GLY A 44 11.50 3.37 -6.81
CA GLY A 44 11.53 2.92 -8.20
C GLY A 44 12.78 3.36 -8.95
N THR A 45 13.26 4.59 -8.74
CA THR A 45 14.48 5.10 -9.40
C THR A 45 15.76 4.38 -8.91
N VAL A 46 15.83 4.00 -7.64
CA VAL A 46 16.97 3.23 -7.10
C VAL A 46 16.80 1.71 -7.29
N GLY A 47 15.80 1.28 -8.07
CA GLY A 47 15.58 -0.14 -8.39
C GLY A 47 15.07 -0.99 -7.24
N MET A 48 14.54 -0.37 -6.17
CA MET A 48 13.87 -1.07 -5.08
C MET A 48 12.42 -1.34 -5.46
N HIS A 49 12.00 -2.58 -5.44
CA HIS A 49 10.62 -2.97 -5.75
C HIS A 49 10.17 -4.15 -4.88
N ALA A 50 8.87 -4.28 -4.70
CA ALA A 50 8.28 -5.41 -4.00
C ALA A 50 8.69 -6.74 -4.65
N GLY A 51 8.93 -7.75 -3.81
CA GLY A 51 9.37 -9.08 -4.26
C GLY A 51 10.86 -9.36 -4.16
N LYS A 52 11.70 -8.36 -3.84
CA LYS A 52 13.07 -8.56 -3.37
C LYS A 52 13.08 -8.96 -1.88
N THR A 53 14.22 -9.17 -1.27
CA THR A 53 14.41 -9.71 0.10
C THR A 53 13.50 -9.09 1.17
N LEU A 54 12.60 -9.90 1.70
CA LEU A 54 11.49 -9.49 2.58
C LEU A 54 11.90 -8.73 3.85
N PRO A 55 12.96 -9.13 4.61
CA PRO A 55 13.29 -8.45 5.86
C PRO A 55 13.77 -7.00 5.67
N LEU A 56 14.65 -6.78 4.69
CA LEU A 56 15.17 -5.44 4.39
C LEU A 56 14.05 -4.50 3.90
N LEU A 57 13.16 -4.99 3.05
CA LEU A 57 12.03 -4.20 2.56
C LEU A 57 11.07 -3.83 3.69
N ALA A 58 10.82 -4.75 4.64
CA ALA A 58 9.95 -4.44 5.77
C ALA A 58 10.54 -3.32 6.64
N SER A 59 11.82 -3.37 6.95
CA SER A 59 12.50 -2.33 7.74
C SER A 59 12.47 -0.97 7.03
N VAL A 60 12.83 -0.92 5.76
CA VAL A 60 12.78 0.30 4.94
C VAL A 60 11.35 0.80 4.81
N GLY A 61 10.36 -0.08 4.67
CA GLY A 61 8.94 0.25 4.62
C GLY A 61 8.46 0.90 5.94
N ILE A 62 8.86 0.38 7.10
CA ILE A 62 8.56 0.97 8.42
C ILE A 62 9.16 2.37 8.52
N LEU A 63 10.44 2.52 8.20
CA LEU A 63 11.12 3.82 8.27
C LEU A 63 10.49 4.84 7.31
N SER A 64 10.17 4.45 6.08
CA SER A 64 9.52 5.33 5.12
C SER A 64 8.11 5.74 5.57
N THR A 65 7.34 4.81 6.14
CA THR A 65 6.01 5.11 6.68
C THR A 65 6.10 6.04 7.89
N ALA A 66 7.07 5.84 8.78
CA ALA A 66 7.31 6.73 9.91
C ALA A 66 7.71 8.14 9.45
N ALA A 67 8.64 8.24 8.50
CA ALA A 67 9.08 9.52 7.96
C ALA A 67 7.96 10.28 7.24
N THR A 68 7.18 9.60 6.40
CA THR A 68 6.03 10.21 5.70
C THR A 68 4.91 10.59 6.68
N SER A 69 4.70 9.82 7.75
CA SER A 69 3.75 10.18 8.82
C SER A 69 4.22 11.44 9.55
N ALA A 70 5.48 11.50 9.96
CA ALA A 70 6.06 12.69 10.63
C ALA A 70 5.93 13.93 9.75
N ALA A 71 6.29 13.83 8.47
CA ALA A 71 6.17 14.93 7.52
C ALA A 71 4.70 15.35 7.30
N SER A 72 3.75 14.41 7.25
CA SER A 72 2.32 14.75 7.12
C SER A 72 1.77 15.49 8.34
N PHE A 73 2.18 15.12 9.56
CA PHE A 73 1.84 15.88 10.77
C PHE A 73 2.45 17.29 10.73
N PHE A 74 3.72 17.41 10.34
CA PHE A 74 4.35 18.72 10.16
C PHE A 74 3.61 19.59 9.16
N VAL A 75 3.21 19.05 8.01
CA VAL A 75 2.41 19.79 7.01
C VAL A 75 1.05 20.20 7.60
N ALA A 76 0.36 19.30 8.29
CA ALA A 76 -0.94 19.62 8.88
C ALA A 76 -0.84 20.72 9.95
N ASP A 77 0.15 20.67 10.81
CA ASP A 77 0.40 21.66 11.86
C ASP A 77 0.72 23.06 11.28
N ASN A 78 1.34 23.12 10.10
CA ASN A 78 1.63 24.39 9.41
C ASN A 78 0.43 24.93 8.61
N VAL A 79 -0.37 24.03 8.01
CA VAL A 79 -1.53 24.44 7.20
C VAL A 79 -2.75 24.76 8.07
N ILE A 80 -2.90 24.04 9.18
CA ILE A 80 -4.04 24.19 10.12
C ILE A 80 -3.48 24.40 11.53
N PRO A 81 -2.96 25.60 11.86
CA PRO A 81 -2.34 25.84 13.16
C PRO A 81 -3.39 25.79 14.27
N ASP A 82 -3.25 24.82 15.17
CA ASP A 82 -4.04 24.75 16.41
C ASP A 82 -3.42 25.65 17.48
N ARG A 83 -4.11 26.77 17.77
CA ARG A 83 -3.67 27.72 18.80
C ARG A 83 -3.61 27.12 20.21
N ARG A 84 -4.29 26.00 20.45
CA ARG A 84 -4.29 25.32 21.76
C ARG A 84 -2.99 24.55 22.02
N LEU A 85 -2.31 24.08 20.97
CA LEU A 85 -1.08 23.30 21.09
C LEU A 85 0.16 24.16 21.41
N LYS A 86 0.15 25.46 21.10
CA LYS A 86 1.28 26.37 21.35
C LYS A 86 1.63 26.58 22.86
N LYS A 87 0.79 26.09 23.77
CA LYS A 87 0.92 26.31 25.21
C LYS A 87 1.55 25.13 25.96
N LYS A 88 1.87 24.02 25.29
CA LYS A 88 2.45 22.81 25.90
C LYS A 88 3.97 22.89 25.95
N SER A 89 4.57 22.29 27.01
CA SER A 89 6.03 22.19 27.11
C SER A 89 6.59 21.40 25.91
N THR A 90 7.78 21.78 25.46
CA THR A 90 8.47 21.16 24.30
C THR A 90 8.68 19.65 24.47
N GLN A 91 8.93 19.16 25.66
CA GLN A 91 9.13 17.74 25.96
C GLN A 91 7.83 16.93 25.82
N TYR A 92 6.71 17.46 26.30
CA TYR A 92 5.41 16.82 26.17
C TYR A 92 4.96 16.73 24.69
N GLN A 93 5.22 17.80 23.92
CA GLN A 93 4.92 17.83 22.49
C GLN A 93 5.75 16.80 21.70
N ARG A 94 7.00 16.55 22.09
CA ARG A 94 7.86 15.54 21.47
C ARG A 94 7.32 14.12 21.69
N SER A 95 6.90 13.78 22.91
CA SER A 95 6.30 12.49 23.22
C SER A 95 4.99 12.26 22.45
N ASP A 96 4.11 13.25 22.38
CA ASP A 96 2.88 13.22 21.61
C ASP A 96 3.14 12.90 20.13
N ASN A 97 4.14 13.53 19.53
CA ASN A 97 4.48 13.31 18.12
C ASN A 97 5.02 11.91 17.86
N ILE A 98 5.83 11.36 18.74
CA ILE A 98 6.34 9.98 18.64
C ILE A 98 5.15 8.99 18.69
N VAL A 99 4.24 9.16 19.64
CA VAL A 99 3.05 8.31 19.76
C VAL A 99 2.18 8.39 18.50
N LYS A 100 1.93 9.58 17.95
CA LYS A 100 1.19 9.76 16.69
C LYS A 100 1.85 9.00 15.53
N ILE A 101 3.17 9.10 15.39
CA ILE A 101 3.92 8.40 14.34
C ILE A 101 3.81 6.89 14.52
N LEU A 102 4.03 6.38 15.72
CA LEU A 102 3.92 4.94 16.01
C LEU A 102 2.51 4.41 15.74
N LEU A 103 1.47 5.13 16.18
CA LEU A 103 0.08 4.79 15.88
C LEU A 103 -0.21 4.79 14.38
N SER A 104 0.34 5.76 13.64
CA SER A 104 0.20 5.81 12.19
C SER A 104 0.84 4.58 11.53
N VAL A 105 2.04 4.19 11.93
CA VAL A 105 2.73 3.00 11.42
C VAL A 105 1.92 1.74 11.74
N CYS A 106 1.47 1.58 12.98
CA CYS A 106 0.64 0.43 13.39
C CYS A 106 -0.67 0.37 12.59
N THR A 107 -1.36 1.51 12.46
CA THR A 107 -2.62 1.60 11.69
C THR A 107 -2.39 1.29 10.21
N PHE A 108 -1.30 1.81 9.64
CA PHE A 108 -0.91 1.49 8.27
C PHE A 108 -0.69 0.00 8.08
N CYS A 109 0.05 -0.66 8.98
CA CYS A 109 0.28 -2.10 8.96
C CYS A 109 -1.02 -2.91 9.09
N LEU A 110 -1.98 -2.46 9.90
CA LEU A 110 -3.29 -3.11 10.04
C LEU A 110 -4.14 -3.04 8.77
N PHE A 111 -4.09 -1.91 8.06
CA PHE A 111 -4.80 -1.74 6.80
C PHE A 111 -4.09 -2.37 5.62
N GLU A 112 -2.79 -2.61 5.72
CA GLU A 112 -1.99 -3.21 4.68
C GLU A 112 -1.91 -4.74 4.84
N ARG A 113 -2.23 -5.44 3.75
CA ARG A 113 -2.27 -6.92 3.74
C ARG A 113 -0.92 -7.58 3.53
N ARG A 114 0.13 -6.85 3.17
CA ARG A 114 1.44 -7.38 2.79
C ARG A 114 2.60 -6.59 3.39
N LEU A 115 2.64 -6.50 4.72
CA LEU A 115 3.79 -6.03 5.49
C LEU A 115 4.59 -4.93 4.76
N LEU A 116 3.96 -3.76 4.56
CA LEU A 116 4.59 -2.56 4.00
C LEU A 116 5.07 -2.67 2.53
N GLN A 117 4.72 -3.74 1.82
CA GLN A 117 5.12 -3.90 0.41
C GLN A 117 4.49 -2.84 -0.50
N THR A 118 3.35 -2.24 -0.12
CA THR A 118 2.72 -1.16 -0.87
C THR A 118 3.48 0.17 -0.79
N CYS A 119 4.48 0.28 0.11
CA CYS A 119 5.44 1.39 0.09
C CYS A 119 6.36 1.36 -1.13
N PHE A 120 6.47 0.22 -1.79
CA PHE A 120 7.35 0.01 -2.94
C PHE A 120 6.54 -0.15 -4.23
N PRO A 121 7.11 0.19 -5.40
CA PRO A 121 6.49 -0.15 -6.66
C PRO A 121 6.47 -1.66 -6.88
N SER A 122 5.49 -2.18 -7.62
CA SER A 122 5.49 -3.57 -8.08
C SER A 122 6.49 -3.78 -9.21
N SER A 123 7.17 -4.94 -9.24
CA SER A 123 7.85 -5.40 -10.45
C SER A 123 6.89 -6.25 -11.30
N LEU A 124 6.96 -6.06 -12.62
CA LEU A 124 6.19 -6.89 -13.57
C LEU A 124 6.71 -8.33 -13.69
N LEU A 125 7.94 -8.58 -13.23
CA LEU A 125 8.58 -9.90 -13.28
C LEU A 125 8.37 -10.73 -12.01
N THR A 126 7.78 -10.13 -10.96
CA THR A 126 7.48 -10.79 -9.68
C THR A 126 6.01 -10.66 -9.33
N VAL A 127 5.55 -11.43 -8.35
CA VAL A 127 4.18 -11.31 -7.83
C VAL A 127 3.92 -9.88 -7.33
N GLY A 128 2.91 -9.23 -7.89
CA GLY A 128 2.59 -7.83 -7.54
C GLY A 128 2.15 -7.63 -6.09
N VAL A 129 2.31 -6.41 -5.57
CA VAL A 129 1.99 -6.04 -4.17
C VAL A 129 0.54 -6.27 -3.79
N TYR A 130 -0.39 -6.21 -4.74
CA TYR A 130 -1.81 -6.43 -4.50
C TYR A 130 -2.26 -7.89 -4.67
N ALA A 131 -1.31 -8.80 -4.89
CA ALA A 131 -1.65 -10.22 -4.97
C ALA A 131 -2.23 -10.70 -3.63
N HIS A 132 -3.36 -11.36 -3.68
CA HIS A 132 -4.02 -11.92 -2.51
C HIS A 132 -3.84 -13.44 -2.50
N SER A 133 -3.46 -14.03 -1.35
CA SER A 133 -3.25 -15.50 -1.24
C SER A 133 -4.49 -16.29 -1.65
N ARG A 134 -5.68 -15.84 -1.20
CA ARG A 134 -6.98 -16.41 -1.58
C ARG A 134 -7.45 -16.02 -2.98
N GLY A 135 -6.74 -15.12 -3.66
CA GLY A 135 -7.02 -14.61 -5.02
C GLY A 135 -6.14 -15.22 -6.08
N SER A 136 -5.56 -16.38 -5.82
CA SER A 136 -4.70 -17.10 -6.76
C SER A 136 -4.97 -18.60 -6.73
N ILE A 137 -4.65 -19.28 -7.82
CA ILE A 137 -4.74 -20.75 -7.94
C ILE A 137 -3.43 -21.31 -8.47
N ALA A 138 -3.14 -22.56 -8.12
CA ALA A 138 -2.00 -23.26 -8.72
C ALA A 138 -2.18 -23.38 -10.23
N SER A 139 -1.11 -23.15 -10.97
CA SER A 139 -1.09 -23.43 -12.41
C SER A 139 -0.84 -24.93 -12.63
N THR A 140 -1.69 -25.55 -13.44
CA THR A 140 -1.56 -26.97 -13.79
C THR A 140 -0.96 -27.19 -15.18
N SER A 141 -0.88 -26.12 -15.98
CA SER A 141 -0.43 -26.16 -17.37
C SER A 141 0.12 -24.82 -17.83
N GLU A 142 0.84 -24.77 -18.94
CA GLU A 142 1.36 -23.53 -19.53
C GLU A 142 0.26 -22.55 -19.97
N ILE A 143 -0.93 -23.07 -20.30
CA ILE A 143 -2.09 -22.27 -20.69
C ILE A 143 -3.20 -22.51 -19.67
N ALA A 144 -3.73 -21.45 -19.09
CA ALA A 144 -4.84 -21.55 -18.14
C ALA A 144 -6.08 -22.19 -18.78
N THR A 145 -6.65 -23.20 -18.13
CA THR A 145 -7.88 -23.85 -18.57
C THR A 145 -9.08 -22.90 -18.52
N ALA A 146 -10.18 -23.23 -19.20
CA ALA A 146 -11.40 -22.42 -19.16
C ALA A 146 -11.91 -22.22 -17.72
N ALA A 147 -11.92 -23.28 -16.90
CA ALA A 147 -12.32 -23.22 -15.49
C ALA A 147 -11.40 -22.31 -14.66
N GLN A 148 -10.09 -22.39 -14.87
CA GLN A 148 -9.12 -21.51 -14.22
C GLN A 148 -9.33 -20.05 -14.63
N ARG A 149 -9.55 -19.76 -15.91
CA ARG A 149 -9.86 -18.41 -16.40
C ARG A 149 -11.12 -17.84 -15.76
N THR A 150 -12.20 -18.60 -15.68
CA THR A 150 -13.44 -18.18 -15.01
C THR A 150 -13.21 -17.86 -13.54
N ARG A 151 -12.43 -18.67 -12.83
CA ARG A 151 -12.09 -18.43 -11.42
C ARG A 151 -11.22 -17.19 -11.23
N ILE A 152 -10.28 -16.94 -12.13
CA ILE A 152 -9.46 -15.71 -12.14
C ILE A 152 -10.30 -14.47 -12.43
N GLN A 153 -11.31 -14.53 -13.30
CA GLN A 153 -12.28 -13.44 -13.49
C GLN A 153 -12.98 -13.08 -12.19
N TYR A 154 -13.46 -14.06 -11.45
CA TYR A 154 -14.09 -13.86 -10.15
C TYR A 154 -13.11 -13.19 -9.16
N PHE A 155 -11.87 -13.67 -9.08
CA PHE A 155 -10.85 -13.09 -8.22
C PHE A 155 -10.49 -11.66 -8.62
N GLY A 156 -10.39 -11.37 -9.90
CA GLY A 156 -10.13 -10.04 -10.42
C GLY A 156 -11.20 -9.04 -10.02
N LYS A 157 -12.48 -9.40 -10.11
CA LYS A 157 -13.59 -8.58 -9.64
C LYS A 157 -13.54 -8.34 -8.13
N ARG A 158 -13.16 -9.35 -7.35
CA ARG A 158 -13.13 -9.28 -5.89
C ARG A 158 -11.89 -8.59 -5.33
N PHE A 159 -10.71 -8.91 -5.84
CA PHE A 159 -9.42 -8.48 -5.29
C PHE A 159 -8.70 -7.44 -6.15
N GLY A 160 -9.05 -7.34 -7.43
CA GLY A 160 -8.39 -6.48 -8.41
C GLY A 160 -7.16 -7.12 -9.05
N CYS A 161 -6.50 -6.35 -9.91
CA CYS A 161 -5.24 -6.72 -10.54
C CYS A 161 -4.14 -6.86 -9.49
N HIS A 162 -3.39 -7.97 -9.52
CA HIS A 162 -2.34 -8.22 -8.54
C HIS A 162 -1.16 -7.23 -8.61
N HIS A 163 -0.92 -6.58 -9.75
CA HIS A 163 0.11 -5.56 -9.89
C HIS A 163 -0.37 -4.17 -9.47
N CYS A 164 -1.42 -3.63 -10.10
CA CYS A 164 -1.86 -2.25 -9.88
C CYS A 164 -3.07 -2.14 -8.92
N GLY A 165 -3.67 -3.26 -8.52
CA GLY A 165 -4.81 -3.30 -7.63
C GLY A 165 -6.13 -2.77 -8.20
N ASN A 166 -6.17 -2.40 -9.50
CA ASN A 166 -7.38 -1.92 -10.14
C ASN A 166 -8.44 -3.04 -10.19
N ARG A 167 -9.65 -2.75 -9.67
CA ARG A 167 -10.79 -3.68 -9.66
C ARG A 167 -11.71 -3.50 -10.86
N GLN A 168 -11.44 -2.51 -11.72
CA GLN A 168 -12.27 -2.18 -12.90
C GLN A 168 -13.75 -1.93 -12.56
N MET A 169 -14.05 -1.51 -11.33
CA MET A 169 -15.45 -1.30 -10.86
C MET A 169 -16.20 -0.21 -11.65
N LEU A 170 -15.46 0.72 -12.26
CA LEU A 170 -16.00 1.87 -12.98
C LEU A 170 -15.91 1.75 -14.51
N ALA A 171 -15.20 0.75 -15.03
CA ALA A 171 -15.12 0.53 -16.47
C ALA A 171 -16.39 -0.18 -16.95
N ARG A 172 -17.22 0.60 -17.60
CA ARG A 172 -18.49 0.28 -18.29
C ARG A 172 -18.74 -1.22 -18.51
N LYS A 173 -19.92 -1.68 -18.09
CA LYS A 173 -20.49 -3.00 -18.38
C LYS A 173 -20.43 -3.43 -19.88
N THR A 174 -20.14 -2.50 -20.77
CA THR A 174 -20.16 -2.67 -22.24
C THR A 174 -18.87 -3.21 -22.87
N LEU A 175 -17.74 -3.18 -22.14
CA LEU A 175 -16.45 -3.62 -22.70
C LEU A 175 -15.91 -4.82 -21.94
N GLY A 176 -16.59 -5.93 -21.82
CA GLY A 176 -16.11 -7.22 -21.30
C GLY A 176 -14.66 -7.24 -20.77
N LEU A 177 -14.30 -6.29 -19.89
CA LEU A 177 -12.95 -6.10 -19.39
C LEU A 177 -12.60 -7.25 -18.46
N ASN A 178 -12.05 -8.28 -19.09
CA ASN A 178 -11.71 -9.53 -18.47
C ASN A 178 -10.32 -9.42 -17.84
N PHE A 179 -10.18 -9.93 -16.63
CA PHE A 179 -8.86 -10.17 -16.06
C PHE A 179 -8.19 -11.34 -16.78
N ILE A 180 -6.91 -11.22 -17.04
CA ILE A 180 -6.08 -12.25 -17.65
C ILE A 180 -5.53 -13.12 -16.52
N ALA A 181 -5.47 -14.43 -16.75
CA ALA A 181 -4.84 -15.39 -15.86
C ALA A 181 -3.32 -15.32 -16.07
N ASP A 182 -2.66 -14.54 -15.19
CA ASP A 182 -1.22 -14.32 -15.26
C ASP A 182 -0.46 -15.38 -14.48
N HIS A 183 0.50 -16.00 -15.14
CA HIS A 183 1.42 -16.98 -14.53
C HIS A 183 2.55 -16.25 -13.79
N MET A 184 2.64 -16.48 -12.48
CA MET A 184 3.71 -15.89 -11.67
C MET A 184 4.52 -16.96 -10.95
N PRO A 185 5.85 -16.96 -11.11
CA PRO A 185 6.65 -16.09 -12.01
C PRO A 185 6.29 -16.31 -13.50
N PRO A 186 6.58 -15.33 -14.39
CA PRO A 186 6.29 -15.47 -15.83
C PRO A 186 6.87 -16.74 -16.45
N THR A 187 6.12 -17.38 -17.35
CA THR A 187 6.49 -18.71 -17.90
C THR A 187 7.85 -18.75 -18.55
N LYS A 188 8.28 -17.66 -19.25
CA LYS A 188 9.63 -17.57 -19.83
C LYS A 188 10.70 -17.68 -18.74
N ILE A 189 10.56 -16.89 -17.66
CA ILE A 189 11.50 -16.89 -16.54
C ILE A 189 11.57 -18.25 -15.86
N VAL A 190 10.42 -18.90 -15.64
CA VAL A 190 10.36 -20.24 -15.05
C VAL A 190 11.04 -21.29 -15.94
N LYS A 191 10.85 -21.20 -17.25
CA LYS A 191 11.54 -22.09 -18.20
C LYS A 191 13.05 -21.91 -18.11
N ASP A 192 13.54 -20.67 -18.12
CA ASP A 192 14.95 -20.35 -18.02
C ASP A 192 15.54 -20.87 -16.70
N MET A 193 14.88 -20.58 -15.56
CA MET A 193 15.31 -21.07 -14.25
C MET A 193 15.28 -22.59 -14.13
N ASN A 194 14.27 -23.27 -14.66
CA ASN A 194 14.16 -24.73 -14.64
C ASN A 194 15.15 -25.41 -15.60
N SER A 195 15.72 -24.67 -16.57
CA SER A 195 16.76 -25.18 -17.46
C SER A 195 18.14 -25.31 -16.80
N GLU A 196 18.36 -24.69 -15.64
CA GLU A 196 19.59 -24.76 -14.87
C GLU A 196 19.94 -26.22 -14.53
N TRP A 197 21.22 -26.61 -14.77
CA TRP A 197 21.68 -28.00 -14.67
C TRP A 197 21.43 -28.62 -13.29
N TRP A 198 21.64 -27.87 -12.21
CA TRP A 198 21.46 -28.34 -10.84
C TRP A 198 19.99 -28.60 -10.51
N ARG A 199 19.06 -27.79 -11.06
CA ARG A 199 17.61 -28.01 -10.89
C ARG A 199 17.16 -29.28 -11.61
N LYS A 200 17.69 -29.54 -12.80
CA LYS A 200 17.46 -30.79 -13.53
C LYS A 200 17.99 -31.97 -12.74
N LEU A 201 19.20 -31.86 -12.19
CA LEU A 201 19.85 -32.92 -11.40
C LEU A 201 19.03 -33.24 -10.14
N LEU A 202 18.56 -32.21 -9.41
CA LEU A 202 17.78 -32.37 -8.17
C LEU A 202 16.28 -32.56 -8.41
N SER A 203 15.80 -32.57 -9.66
CA SER A 203 14.39 -32.63 -10.03
C SER A 203 13.53 -31.55 -9.38
N VAL A 204 14.10 -30.39 -9.00
CA VAL A 204 13.43 -29.29 -8.33
C VAL A 204 12.85 -28.32 -9.37
N LYS A 205 11.53 -28.32 -9.51
CA LYS A 205 10.82 -27.40 -10.42
C LYS A 205 10.20 -26.25 -9.67
N ILE A 206 10.26 -25.07 -10.27
CA ILE A 206 9.56 -23.87 -9.76
C ILE A 206 8.09 -24.00 -10.11
N GLY A 207 7.24 -24.01 -9.07
CA GLY A 207 5.78 -23.99 -9.25
C GLY A 207 5.29 -22.58 -9.62
N GLN A 208 4.28 -22.54 -10.48
CA GLN A 208 3.61 -21.30 -10.87
C GLN A 208 2.22 -21.19 -10.24
N ARG A 209 1.78 -19.97 -10.02
CA ARG A 209 0.39 -19.67 -9.64
C ARG A 209 -0.21 -18.67 -10.61
N LEU A 210 -1.50 -18.79 -10.83
CA LEU A 210 -2.29 -17.87 -11.65
C LEU A 210 -2.86 -16.76 -10.77
N TYR A 211 -2.68 -15.53 -11.21
CA TYR A 211 -3.20 -14.32 -10.57
C TYR A 211 -4.05 -13.48 -11.52
N PRO A 212 -5.04 -12.73 -11.05
CA PRO A 212 -5.80 -11.81 -11.87
C PRO A 212 -4.94 -10.61 -12.28
N GLN A 213 -4.81 -10.36 -13.57
CA GLN A 213 -4.06 -9.24 -14.11
C GLN A 213 -4.95 -8.45 -15.09
N CYS A 214 -4.92 -7.11 -15.00
CA CYS A 214 -5.63 -6.27 -15.96
C CYS A 214 -4.88 -6.18 -17.28
N GLN A 215 -5.59 -5.87 -18.37
CA GLN A 215 -5.05 -5.79 -19.73
C GLN A 215 -3.82 -4.85 -19.83
N LYS A 216 -3.86 -3.70 -19.15
CA LYS A 216 -2.74 -2.73 -19.16
C LYS A 216 -1.47 -3.35 -18.55
N CYS A 217 -1.58 -3.98 -17.38
CA CYS A 217 -0.44 -4.62 -16.73
C CYS A 217 0.08 -5.81 -17.54
N PHE A 218 -0.80 -6.58 -18.19
CA PHE A 218 -0.43 -7.68 -19.07
C PHE A 218 0.42 -7.22 -20.26
N GLN A 219 -0.01 -6.14 -20.95
CA GLN A 219 0.75 -5.58 -22.06
C GLN A 219 2.14 -5.09 -21.62
N LEU A 220 2.19 -4.38 -20.47
CA LEU A 220 3.46 -3.90 -19.90
C LEU A 220 4.39 -5.05 -19.49
N GLN A 221 3.82 -6.13 -18.92
CA GLN A 221 4.57 -7.32 -18.53
C GLN A 221 5.14 -8.04 -19.75
N GLY A 222 4.35 -8.18 -20.85
CA GLY A 222 4.85 -8.76 -22.09
C GLY A 222 6.11 -8.06 -22.61
N MET A 223 6.13 -6.72 -22.59
CA MET A 223 7.30 -5.93 -22.96
C MET A 223 8.47 -6.11 -21.96
N ALA A 224 8.18 -6.13 -20.66
CA ALA A 224 9.19 -6.31 -19.62
C ALA A 224 9.85 -7.68 -19.70
N VAL A 225 9.06 -8.74 -19.90
CA VAL A 225 9.57 -10.13 -20.06
C VAL A 225 10.37 -10.30 -21.35
N LYS A 226 9.93 -9.68 -22.45
CA LYS A 226 10.65 -9.74 -23.73
C LYS A 226 12.04 -9.15 -23.60
N ASN A 227 12.14 -8.00 -22.97
CA ASN A 227 13.38 -7.23 -22.87
C ASN A 227 14.18 -7.52 -21.59
N MET A 228 13.67 -8.39 -20.69
CA MET A 228 14.23 -8.67 -19.36
C MET A 228 14.48 -7.40 -18.53
N ILE A 229 13.63 -6.40 -18.71
CA ILE A 229 13.72 -5.10 -18.01
C ILE A 229 12.76 -5.09 -16.85
N HIS A 230 13.28 -4.80 -15.64
CA HIS A 230 12.46 -4.55 -14.45
C HIS A 230 11.77 -3.18 -14.57
N LYS A 231 10.54 -3.18 -15.12
CA LYS A 231 9.73 -1.98 -15.20
C LYS A 231 8.85 -1.85 -13.94
N PRO A 232 9.05 -0.81 -13.11
CA PRO A 232 8.23 -0.60 -11.92
C PRO A 232 6.81 -0.17 -12.30
N ILE A 233 5.82 -0.62 -11.52
CA ILE A 233 4.46 -0.09 -11.53
C ILE A 233 4.24 0.66 -10.24
N PHE A 234 3.96 1.94 -10.35
CA PHE A 234 3.67 2.83 -9.23
C PHE A 234 2.19 2.77 -8.82
N HIS A 235 1.94 2.98 -7.54
CA HIS A 235 0.63 2.84 -6.92
C HIS A 235 0.17 4.18 -6.34
N PHE A 236 -0.33 5.06 -7.21
CA PHE A 236 -0.76 6.41 -6.83
C PHE A 236 -2.25 6.50 -6.46
N THR A 237 -2.98 5.39 -6.44
CA THR A 237 -4.40 5.40 -6.08
C THR A 237 -4.58 5.53 -4.57
N PRO A 238 -5.37 6.50 -4.05
CA PRO A 238 -5.70 6.61 -2.64
C PRO A 238 -6.35 5.32 -2.11
N ARG A 239 -5.98 4.90 -0.91
CA ARG A 239 -6.47 3.68 -0.24
C ARG A 239 -6.66 3.92 1.24
N LEU A 240 -7.37 3.01 1.92
CA LEU A 240 -7.63 3.10 3.36
C LEU A 240 -6.37 3.27 4.21
N GLN A 241 -5.26 2.66 3.81
CA GLN A 241 -3.98 2.81 4.52
C GLN A 241 -3.47 4.26 4.56
N HIS A 242 -3.86 5.12 3.60
CA HIS A 242 -3.49 6.53 3.61
C HIS A 242 -4.25 7.35 4.66
N LEU A 243 -5.27 6.77 5.29
CA LEU A 243 -5.97 7.36 6.45
C LEU A 243 -5.21 7.14 7.77
N ALA A 244 -4.12 6.36 7.77
CA ALA A 244 -3.40 6.00 8.99
C ALA A 244 -3.01 7.20 9.88
N PRO A 245 -2.45 8.32 9.38
CA PRO A 245 -2.16 9.48 10.21
C PRO A 245 -3.42 10.17 10.76
N ALA A 246 -4.50 10.19 9.97
CA ALA A 246 -5.78 10.76 10.43
C ALA A 246 -6.40 9.93 11.55
N VAL A 247 -6.35 8.61 11.45
CA VAL A 247 -6.79 7.70 12.52
C VAL A 247 -5.95 7.90 13.78
N ALA A 248 -4.61 7.97 13.64
CA ALA A 248 -3.72 8.24 14.76
C ALA A 248 -4.04 9.60 15.43
N PHE A 249 -4.31 10.64 14.64
CA PHE A 249 -4.72 11.94 15.15
C PHE A 249 -6.02 11.86 15.96
N LEU A 250 -7.03 11.16 15.46
CA LEU A 250 -8.33 10.99 16.16
C LEU A 250 -8.18 10.21 17.47
N ILE A 251 -7.36 9.16 17.49
CA ILE A 251 -7.07 8.40 18.71
C ILE A 251 -6.40 9.29 19.76
N MET A 252 -5.47 10.13 19.34
CA MET A 252 -4.72 11.03 20.24
C MET A 252 -5.54 12.22 20.74
N LYS A 253 -6.75 12.44 20.24
CA LYS A 253 -7.68 13.43 20.78
C LYS A 253 -8.40 12.98 22.03
N ASP A 254 -8.54 11.70 22.22
CA ASP A 254 -9.08 11.13 23.45
C ASP A 254 -8.00 11.25 24.53
N ASP A 255 -8.23 12.12 25.51
CA ASP A 255 -7.25 12.46 26.54
C ASP A 255 -6.90 11.26 27.42
N GLU A 256 -7.87 10.41 27.73
CA GLU A 256 -7.68 9.21 28.56
C GLU A 256 -6.81 8.17 27.82
N LEU A 257 -7.15 7.92 26.57
CA LEU A 257 -6.41 6.98 25.71
C LEU A 257 -5.00 7.50 25.41
N ARG A 258 -4.87 8.81 25.15
CA ARG A 258 -3.58 9.46 24.91
C ARG A 258 -2.64 9.32 26.08
N GLU A 259 -3.07 9.63 27.31
CA GLU A 259 -2.22 9.52 28.51
C GLU A 259 -1.78 8.08 28.76
N SER A 260 -2.70 7.11 28.61
CA SER A 260 -2.38 5.69 28.69
C SER A 260 -1.31 5.28 27.69
N LEU A 261 -1.41 5.74 26.43
CA LEU A 261 -0.43 5.43 25.38
C LEU A 261 0.92 6.09 25.63
N ILE A 262 0.95 7.35 26.04
CA ILE A 262 2.19 8.09 26.37
C ILE A 262 2.94 7.39 27.50
N LEU A 263 2.25 6.96 28.56
CA LEU A 263 2.86 6.23 29.67
C LEU A 263 3.51 4.91 29.20
N LYS A 264 2.87 4.19 28.29
CA LYS A 264 3.41 2.94 27.72
C LYS A 264 4.61 3.15 26.80
N VAL A 265 4.69 4.28 26.11
CA VAL A 265 5.77 4.60 25.17
C VAL A 265 6.95 5.34 25.84
N LYS A 266 6.74 5.91 27.02
CA LYS A 266 7.78 6.65 27.78
C LYS A 266 9.11 5.90 27.94
N PRO A 267 9.16 4.56 28.20
CA PRO A 267 10.42 3.83 28.23
C PRO A 267 11.15 3.82 26.89
N ILE A 268 10.39 3.74 25.77
CA ILE A 268 10.96 3.73 24.42
C ILE A 268 11.54 5.10 24.06
N THR A 269 10.86 6.19 24.43
CA THR A 269 11.36 7.56 24.18
C THR A 269 12.63 7.84 24.99
N ALA A 270 12.69 7.43 26.26
CA ALA A 270 13.88 7.53 27.08
C ALA A 270 15.06 6.72 26.53
N PHE A 271 14.80 5.54 25.94
CA PHE A 271 15.82 4.73 25.27
C PHE A 271 16.37 5.44 24.03
N ILE A 272 15.51 6.03 23.20
CA ILE A 272 15.93 6.78 22.00
C ILE A 272 16.75 8.01 22.37
N GLU A 273 16.37 8.73 23.43
CA GLU A 273 17.09 9.91 23.93
C GLU A 273 18.50 9.58 24.46
N ASN A 274 18.71 8.36 24.94
CA ASN A 274 20.03 7.90 25.38
C ASN A 274 20.95 7.41 24.25
N ILE A 275 20.41 7.23 23.03
CA ILE A 275 21.19 6.81 21.84
C ILE A 275 21.58 8.02 20.97
N CYS A 276 20.82 9.10 20.99
CA CYS A 276 21.09 10.33 20.24
C CYS A 276 21.80 11.38 21.12
#